data_bd676f737255b0a0397cb77dafc2c237
#
_entry.id   bd676f737255b0a0397cb77dafc2c237
#
_cell.length_a   1.000
_cell.length_b   1.000
_cell.length_c   1.000
_cell.angle_alpha   90.00
_cell.angle_beta   90.00
_cell.angle_gamma   90.00
#
_symmetry.space_group_name_H-M   'P 1'
#
loop_
_entity.id
_entity.type
_entity.pdbx_description
1 polymer ?
#
loop_
_entity_poly.entity_id
_entity_poly.type
_entity_poly.pdbx_seq_one_letter_code
_entity_poly.pdbx_strand_id
1 'polypeptide(L)'
;MLLQYLGFDITADEFIRNCLEQKAFEVKNGALFGPDPRKYFCGSPYDEDAFGCYAPVIVNALDKVFLNAKPDEYGIKPEDVPQYRAIDETGTPLEELLTKYIDHGMPVICWACIDMREPVIGPQWYLFDTAASNQSPGELFTWISNEHCMLLVGYDEENYYFNDPHNGNGLTGYPREITEKRYRAQHMQAVGVINASSSL
;
A
#
# COMPACT_ATOMS: atom_id res chain seq x y z
N MET A 1 -1.60 9.98 -5.99
CA MET A 1 -1.45 9.47 -7.37
C MET A 1 -2.67 8.66 -7.82
N LEU A 2 -2.96 7.45 -7.29
CA LEU A 2 -4.10 6.64 -7.74
C LEU A 2 -5.44 7.38 -7.62
N LEU A 3 -5.77 7.95 -6.46
CA LEU A 3 -7.03 8.67 -6.26
C LEU A 3 -7.17 9.87 -7.22
N GLN A 4 -6.09 10.61 -7.45
CA GLN A 4 -6.10 11.71 -8.44
C GLN A 4 -6.30 11.20 -9.88
N TYR A 5 -5.72 10.04 -10.23
CA TYR A 5 -5.98 9.38 -11.51
C TYR A 5 -7.45 8.99 -11.66
N LEU A 6 -8.08 8.55 -10.59
CA LEU A 6 -9.50 8.19 -10.54
C LEU A 6 -10.44 9.42 -10.45
N GLY A 7 -9.91 10.65 -10.45
CA GLY A 7 -10.67 11.88 -10.42
C GLY A 7 -11.05 12.40 -9.03
N PHE A 8 -10.51 11.81 -7.95
CA PHE A 8 -10.74 12.31 -6.59
C PHE A 8 -9.81 13.48 -6.27
N ASP A 9 -10.39 14.62 -5.93
CA ASP A 9 -9.64 15.79 -5.43
C ASP A 9 -9.47 15.69 -3.91
N ILE A 10 -8.58 14.79 -3.49
CA ILE A 10 -8.23 14.55 -2.10
C ILE A 10 -6.71 14.74 -1.91
N THR A 11 -6.34 15.52 -0.92
CA THR A 11 -4.95 15.71 -0.52
C THR A 11 -4.41 14.51 0.26
N ALA A 12 -3.09 14.34 0.31
CA ALA A 12 -2.46 13.31 1.14
C ALA A 12 -2.81 13.49 2.64
N ASP A 13 -2.86 14.75 3.11
CA ASP A 13 -3.21 15.06 4.50
C ASP A 13 -4.66 14.65 4.84
N GLU A 14 -5.61 14.94 3.97
CA GLU A 14 -7.00 14.52 4.15
C GLU A 14 -7.15 12.98 4.13
N PHE A 15 -6.45 12.31 3.22
CA PHE A 15 -6.44 10.85 3.17
C PHE A 15 -5.87 10.26 4.47
N ILE A 16 -4.74 10.79 4.95
CA ILE A 16 -4.11 10.34 6.20
C ILE A 16 -5.06 10.53 7.39
N ARG A 17 -5.62 11.72 7.55
CA ARG A 17 -6.45 12.05 8.71
C ARG A 17 -7.78 11.31 8.74
N ASN A 18 -8.43 11.15 7.59
CA ASN A 18 -9.80 10.68 7.53
C ASN A 18 -9.92 9.18 7.23
N CYS A 19 -8.92 8.59 6.58
CA CYS A 19 -9.02 7.24 6.05
C CYS A 19 -7.99 6.26 6.61
N LEU A 20 -6.75 6.72 6.85
CA LEU A 20 -5.65 5.82 7.20
C LEU A 20 -5.65 5.46 8.70
N GLU A 21 -5.79 4.17 9.00
CA GLU A 21 -5.63 3.66 10.36
C GLU A 21 -4.14 3.64 10.72
N GLN A 22 -3.79 4.31 11.82
CA GLN A 22 -2.40 4.41 12.28
C GLN A 22 -2.28 4.08 13.77
N LYS A 23 -1.12 3.56 14.19
CA LYS A 23 -0.88 3.20 15.57
C LYS A 23 0.60 3.34 15.93
N ALA A 24 0.87 3.93 17.11
CA ALA A 24 2.22 4.15 17.61
C ALA A 24 2.80 2.88 18.27
N PHE A 25 4.11 2.90 18.47
CA PHE A 25 4.86 1.88 19.21
C PHE A 25 4.87 2.17 20.71
N GLU A 26 5.09 1.13 21.51
CA GLU A 26 5.25 1.22 22.96
C GLU A 26 6.44 0.38 23.42
N VAL A 27 7.17 0.88 24.42
CA VAL A 27 8.19 0.10 25.12
C VAL A 27 7.64 -0.38 26.47
N LYS A 28 7.61 -1.70 26.66
CA LYS A 28 7.17 -2.33 27.92
C LYS A 28 8.22 -3.32 28.39
N ASN A 29 8.68 -3.15 29.61
CA ASN A 29 9.69 -4.05 30.23
C ASN A 29 10.97 -4.25 29.39
N GLY A 30 11.40 -3.17 28.68
CA GLY A 30 12.58 -3.18 27.82
C GLY A 30 12.38 -3.86 26.44
N ALA A 31 11.19 -4.32 26.11
CA ALA A 31 10.83 -4.85 24.81
C ALA A 31 9.99 -3.84 24.01
N LEU A 32 10.20 -3.81 22.69
CA LEU A 32 9.43 -2.98 21.78
C LEU A 32 8.17 -3.74 21.34
N PHE A 33 7.03 -3.09 21.51
CA PHE A 33 5.73 -3.54 21.03
C PHE A 33 5.23 -2.56 19.98
N GLY A 34 4.61 -3.10 18.92
CA GLY A 34 4.12 -2.28 17.82
C GLY A 34 2.88 -2.85 17.16
N PRO A 35 2.29 -2.05 16.26
CA PRO A 35 1.15 -2.47 15.47
C PRO A 35 1.51 -3.57 14.47
N ASP A 36 0.50 -4.31 14.06
CA ASP A 36 0.56 -5.19 12.91
C ASP A 36 0.44 -4.34 11.63
N PRO A 37 1.43 -4.33 10.72
CA PRO A 37 1.37 -3.54 9.49
C PRO A 37 0.28 -4.00 8.52
N ARG A 38 -0.32 -5.17 8.75
CA ARG A 38 -1.51 -5.66 8.02
C ARG A 38 -2.81 -5.00 8.49
N LYS A 39 -2.79 -4.27 9.61
CA LYS A 39 -3.96 -3.63 10.22
C LYS A 39 -3.82 -2.12 10.39
N TYR A 40 -2.59 -1.63 10.54
CA TYR A 40 -2.31 -0.22 10.83
C TYR A 40 -1.08 0.26 10.07
N PHE A 41 -1.05 1.55 9.78
CA PHE A 41 0.21 2.23 9.48
C PHE A 41 1.04 2.30 10.76
N CYS A 42 2.27 1.77 10.69
CA CYS A 42 3.16 1.61 11.84
C CYS A 42 3.95 2.88 12.12
N GLY A 43 3.54 3.64 13.11
CA GLY A 43 4.07 4.96 13.45
C GLY A 43 3.20 6.09 12.94
N SER A 44 3.79 7.25 12.66
CA SER A 44 3.11 8.42 12.13
C SER A 44 3.42 8.63 10.65
N PRO A 45 2.42 8.74 9.75
CA PRO A 45 2.66 9.04 8.33
C PRO A 45 3.32 10.40 8.06
N TYR A 46 3.43 11.24 9.07
CA TYR A 46 4.13 12.54 9.02
C TYR A 46 5.60 12.46 9.45
N ASP A 47 6.05 11.29 9.85
CA ASP A 47 7.43 11.04 10.30
C ASP A 47 8.15 10.25 9.19
N GLU A 48 9.24 10.80 8.66
CA GLU A 48 10.03 10.19 7.61
C GLU A 48 10.74 8.89 8.06
N ASP A 49 10.93 8.73 9.38
CA ASP A 49 11.49 7.53 10.00
C ASP A 49 10.42 6.47 10.37
N ALA A 50 9.14 6.73 10.07
CA ALA A 50 8.08 5.75 10.31
C ALA A 50 8.20 4.55 9.36
N PHE A 51 7.58 3.43 9.77
CA PHE A 51 7.74 2.17 9.01
C PHE A 51 6.81 2.09 7.80
N GLY A 52 5.51 2.31 7.96
CA GLY A 52 4.55 2.15 6.87
C GLY A 52 3.45 1.13 7.16
N CYS A 53 2.82 0.61 6.11
CA CYS A 53 1.76 -0.38 6.23
C CYS A 53 1.70 -1.29 5.00
N TYR A 54 0.91 -2.36 5.12
CA TYR A 54 0.72 -3.36 4.08
C TYR A 54 -0.63 -3.20 3.35
N ALA A 55 -0.80 -3.94 2.27
CA ALA A 55 -1.93 -3.85 1.35
C ALA A 55 -3.32 -3.78 2.04
N PRO A 56 -3.66 -4.61 3.05
CA PRO A 56 -4.98 -4.56 3.67
C PRO A 56 -5.34 -3.21 4.31
N VAL A 57 -4.34 -2.48 4.83
CA VAL A 57 -4.55 -1.15 5.41
C VAL A 57 -4.94 -0.14 4.33
N ILE A 58 -4.29 -0.22 3.18
CA ILE A 58 -4.58 0.66 2.03
C ILE A 58 -5.93 0.30 1.40
N VAL A 59 -6.29 -0.98 1.32
CA VAL A 59 -7.64 -1.41 0.89
C VAL A 59 -8.70 -0.75 1.77
N ASN A 60 -8.58 -0.89 3.10
CA ASN A 60 -9.53 -0.29 4.04
C ASN A 60 -9.58 1.24 3.92
N ALA A 61 -8.46 1.90 3.71
CA ALA A 61 -8.38 3.35 3.56
C ALA A 61 -9.02 3.83 2.25
N LEU A 62 -8.79 3.14 1.13
CA LEU A 62 -9.40 3.42 -0.16
C LEU A 62 -10.93 3.19 -0.11
N ASP A 63 -11.38 2.10 0.49
CA ASP A 63 -12.81 1.81 0.64
C ASP A 63 -13.52 2.90 1.47
N LYS A 64 -12.86 3.47 2.49
CA LYS A 64 -13.41 4.64 3.20
C LYS A 64 -13.60 5.84 2.28
N VAL A 65 -12.66 6.10 1.36
CA VAL A 65 -12.81 7.16 0.34
C VAL A 65 -13.99 6.84 -0.57
N PHE A 66 -14.05 5.63 -1.13
CA PHE A 66 -15.05 5.25 -2.13
C PHE A 66 -16.47 5.17 -1.56
N LEU A 67 -16.64 4.63 -0.34
CA LEU A 67 -17.94 4.49 0.31
C LEU A 67 -18.47 5.81 0.89
N ASN A 68 -17.58 6.71 1.30
CA ASN A 68 -17.93 7.98 1.91
C ASN A 68 -17.81 9.16 0.94
N ALA A 69 -17.43 8.91 -0.32
CA ALA A 69 -17.29 9.93 -1.34
C ALA A 69 -18.65 10.61 -1.57
N LYS A 70 -18.82 11.77 -0.94
CA LYS A 70 -19.87 12.70 -1.32
C LYS A 70 -19.35 13.45 -2.54
N PRO A 71 -20.13 13.53 -3.62
CA PRO A 71 -19.71 14.23 -4.84
C PRO A 71 -19.14 15.62 -4.56
N ASP A 72 -19.76 16.36 -3.65
CA ASP A 72 -19.37 17.72 -3.29
C ASP A 72 -18.10 17.83 -2.42
N GLU A 73 -17.68 16.72 -1.78
CA GLU A 73 -16.56 16.72 -0.83
C GLU A 73 -15.21 16.48 -1.54
N TYR A 74 -15.24 15.74 -2.66
CA TYR A 74 -14.04 15.39 -3.43
C TYR A 74 -14.07 15.86 -4.90
N GLY A 75 -14.92 16.84 -5.20
CA GLY A 75 -15.02 17.44 -6.54
C GLY A 75 -15.59 16.52 -7.63
N ILE A 76 -16.15 15.37 -7.25
CA ILE A 76 -16.75 14.41 -8.18
C ILE A 76 -18.20 14.83 -8.46
N LYS A 77 -18.59 14.83 -9.73
CA LYS A 77 -20.01 15.07 -10.08
C LYS A 77 -20.88 13.91 -9.63
N PRO A 78 -22.14 14.16 -9.18
CA PRO A 78 -23.05 13.11 -8.72
C PRO A 78 -23.27 11.98 -9.73
N GLU A 79 -23.30 12.31 -11.02
CA GLU A 79 -23.44 11.35 -12.12
C GLU A 79 -22.19 10.51 -12.39
N ASP A 80 -21.04 11.00 -11.91
CA ASP A 80 -19.72 10.39 -12.12
C ASP A 80 -19.21 9.67 -10.86
N VAL A 81 -20.03 9.55 -9.78
CA VAL A 81 -19.63 8.81 -8.58
C VAL A 81 -19.36 7.35 -8.97
N PRO A 82 -18.10 7.00 -9.26
CA PRO A 82 -17.81 5.64 -9.66
C PRO A 82 -17.95 4.75 -8.44
N GLN A 83 -18.57 3.62 -8.62
CA GLN A 83 -18.65 2.59 -7.59
C GLN A 83 -17.31 1.82 -7.57
N TYR A 84 -16.24 2.49 -7.20
CA TYR A 84 -14.95 1.84 -7.04
C TYR A 84 -14.93 0.97 -5.78
N ARG A 85 -14.15 -0.10 -5.88
CA ARG A 85 -13.83 -0.98 -4.75
C ARG A 85 -12.36 -1.33 -4.80
N ALA A 86 -11.68 -1.25 -3.67
CA ALA A 86 -10.31 -1.72 -3.52
C ALA A 86 -10.27 -3.24 -3.32
N ILE A 87 -9.30 -3.90 -3.91
CA ILE A 87 -9.08 -5.34 -3.84
C ILE A 87 -7.68 -5.60 -3.29
N ASP A 88 -7.59 -6.39 -2.24
CA ASP A 88 -6.32 -6.94 -1.78
C ASP A 88 -5.85 -8.02 -2.75
N GLU A 89 -4.81 -7.72 -3.50
CA GLU A 89 -4.17 -8.61 -4.46
C GLU A 89 -2.88 -9.24 -3.92
N THR A 90 -2.70 -9.23 -2.62
CA THR A 90 -1.54 -9.86 -1.98
C THR A 90 -1.41 -11.33 -2.39
N GLY A 91 -0.27 -11.70 -2.93
CA GLY A 91 0.01 -13.03 -3.46
C GLY A 91 -0.21 -13.19 -4.96
N THR A 92 -0.82 -12.21 -5.64
CA THR A 92 -1.03 -12.23 -7.10
C THR A 92 0.29 -11.89 -7.83
N PRO A 93 0.74 -12.70 -8.80
CA PRO A 93 1.92 -12.39 -9.61
C PRO A 93 1.76 -11.07 -10.39
N LEU A 94 2.86 -10.33 -10.60
CA LEU A 94 2.81 -9.08 -11.38
C LEU A 94 2.22 -9.26 -12.78
N GLU A 95 2.57 -10.34 -13.48
CA GLU A 95 2.03 -10.63 -14.82
C GLU A 95 0.50 -10.80 -14.83
N GLU A 96 -0.07 -11.37 -13.78
CA GLU A 96 -1.52 -11.48 -13.65
C GLU A 96 -2.16 -10.11 -13.37
N LEU A 97 -1.49 -9.26 -12.59
CA LEU A 97 -1.93 -7.88 -12.37
C LEU A 97 -1.93 -7.04 -13.65
N LEU A 98 -1.01 -7.30 -14.60
CA LEU A 98 -1.01 -6.63 -15.90
C LEU A 98 -2.32 -6.88 -16.65
N THR A 99 -2.67 -8.15 -16.85
CA THR A 99 -3.86 -8.52 -17.59
C THR A 99 -5.15 -8.15 -16.89
N LYS A 100 -5.14 -8.18 -15.55
CA LYS A 100 -6.32 -7.89 -14.74
C LYS A 100 -6.61 -6.40 -14.60
N TYR A 101 -5.57 -5.56 -14.60
CA TYR A 101 -5.69 -4.13 -14.30
C TYR A 101 -5.05 -3.24 -15.35
N ILE A 102 -3.76 -3.42 -15.64
CA ILE A 102 -2.99 -2.47 -16.47
C ILE A 102 -3.51 -2.45 -17.91
N ASP A 103 -3.83 -3.61 -18.49
CA ASP A 103 -4.41 -3.72 -19.85
C ASP A 103 -5.78 -3.06 -19.95
N HIS A 104 -6.44 -2.82 -18.84
CA HIS A 104 -7.71 -2.11 -18.73
C HIS A 104 -7.55 -0.65 -18.28
N GLY A 105 -6.33 -0.13 -18.27
CA GLY A 105 -6.04 1.26 -17.89
C GLY A 105 -6.13 1.54 -16.39
N MET A 106 -6.13 0.51 -15.53
CA MET A 106 -6.22 0.67 -14.09
C MET A 106 -4.85 0.48 -13.44
N PRO A 107 -4.24 1.52 -12.85
CA PRO A 107 -2.98 1.38 -12.11
C PRO A 107 -3.13 0.53 -10.84
N VAL A 108 -2.04 -0.13 -10.45
CA VAL A 108 -2.00 -1.02 -9.27
C VAL A 108 -0.96 -0.52 -8.27
N ILE A 109 -1.33 -0.42 -7.00
CA ILE A 109 -0.39 -0.13 -5.92
C ILE A 109 0.39 -1.41 -5.61
N CYS A 110 1.73 -1.36 -5.63
CA CYS A 110 2.60 -2.51 -5.39
C CYS A 110 3.71 -2.17 -4.40
N TRP A 111 4.12 -3.16 -3.61
CA TRP A 111 5.26 -3.05 -2.71
C TRP A 111 6.47 -3.78 -3.27
N ALA A 112 7.61 -3.12 -3.23
CA ALA A 112 8.91 -3.69 -3.58
C ALA A 112 9.99 -3.17 -2.60
N CYS A 113 11.25 -3.17 -3.01
CA CYS A 113 12.33 -2.54 -2.26
C CYS A 113 12.77 -1.26 -2.96
N ILE A 114 13.16 -0.23 -2.21
CA ILE A 114 13.68 1.04 -2.74
C ILE A 114 14.75 0.76 -3.81
N ASP A 115 14.60 1.39 -4.99
CA ASP A 115 15.51 1.26 -6.15
C ASP A 115 15.76 -0.20 -6.56
N MET A 116 14.84 -1.10 -6.30
CA MET A 116 14.98 -2.56 -6.52
C MET A 116 16.22 -3.19 -5.86
N ARG A 117 16.72 -2.59 -4.77
CA ARG A 117 17.86 -3.13 -4.00
C ARG A 117 17.47 -4.42 -3.26
N GLU A 118 18.49 -5.14 -2.76
CA GLU A 118 18.26 -6.31 -1.89
C GLU A 118 17.48 -5.91 -0.62
N PRO A 119 16.56 -6.75 -0.14
CA PRO A 119 15.83 -6.48 1.09
C PRO A 119 16.79 -6.39 2.29
N VAL A 120 16.61 -5.36 3.09
CA VAL A 120 17.40 -5.12 4.30
C VAL A 120 16.55 -5.46 5.52
N ILE A 121 17.02 -6.45 6.30
CA ILE A 121 16.37 -6.82 7.56
C ILE A 121 16.43 -5.63 8.52
N GLY A 122 15.28 -5.19 8.95
CA GLY A 122 15.08 -4.03 9.82
C GLY A 122 14.79 -4.39 11.27
N PRO A 123 14.19 -3.45 12.00
CA PRO A 123 13.81 -3.66 13.38
C PRO A 123 12.80 -4.79 13.55
N GLN A 124 12.75 -5.31 14.78
CA GLN A 124 11.78 -6.29 15.21
C GLN A 124 10.97 -5.76 16.37
N TRP A 125 9.71 -6.14 16.43
CA TRP A 125 8.84 -5.82 17.56
C TRP A 125 7.79 -6.90 17.79
N TYR A 126 7.25 -6.97 19.00
CA TYR A 126 6.14 -7.85 19.33
C TYR A 126 4.82 -7.19 18.93
N LEU A 127 3.95 -7.93 18.23
CA LEU A 127 2.64 -7.43 17.82
C LEU A 127 1.70 -7.30 19.02
N PHE A 128 1.03 -6.15 19.17
CA PHE A 128 0.08 -5.89 20.24
C PHE A 128 -1.04 -6.92 20.32
N ASP A 129 -1.59 -7.27 19.15
CA ASP A 129 -2.85 -8.03 19.06
C ASP A 129 -2.67 -9.54 19.26
N THR A 130 -1.44 -10.01 19.34
CA THR A 130 -1.13 -11.45 19.53
C THR A 130 -0.69 -11.79 20.96
N ALA A 131 -0.52 -10.78 21.82
CA ALA A 131 -0.20 -10.97 23.23
C ALA A 131 -1.41 -11.55 23.97
N ALA A 132 -1.43 -12.86 24.18
CA ALA A 132 -2.54 -13.58 24.84
C ALA A 132 -2.65 -13.29 26.35
N SER A 133 -1.62 -12.73 26.99
CA SER A 133 -1.60 -12.30 28.39
C SER A 133 -0.40 -11.39 28.66
N ASN A 134 -0.39 -10.72 29.81
CA ASN A 134 0.75 -9.92 30.29
C ASN A 134 2.06 -10.73 30.46
N GLN A 135 2.04 -12.03 30.24
CA GLN A 135 3.17 -12.96 30.40
C GLN A 135 3.69 -13.55 29.07
N SER A 136 2.96 -13.36 27.95
CA SER A 136 3.40 -13.80 26.63
C SER A 136 3.62 -12.59 25.72
N PRO A 137 4.82 -12.39 25.16
CA PRO A 137 5.13 -11.21 24.36
C PRO A 137 4.39 -11.14 23.00
N GLY A 138 3.67 -12.19 22.61
CA GLY A 138 2.99 -12.24 21.32
C GLY A 138 3.91 -12.63 20.17
N GLU A 139 3.45 -12.45 18.92
CA GLU A 139 4.20 -12.74 17.69
C GLU A 139 5.30 -11.69 17.50
N LEU A 140 6.53 -12.15 17.23
CA LEU A 140 7.64 -11.28 16.85
C LEU A 140 7.58 -11.01 15.35
N PHE A 141 7.43 -9.75 15.00
CA PHE A 141 7.41 -9.27 13.61
C PHE A 141 8.77 -8.70 13.23
N THR A 142 9.23 -8.96 12.00
CA THR A 142 10.46 -8.41 11.43
C THR A 142 10.13 -7.52 10.25
N TRP A 143 10.53 -6.26 10.30
CA TRP A 143 10.37 -5.30 9.22
C TRP A 143 11.48 -5.44 8.17
N ILE A 144 11.17 -5.14 6.92
CA ILE A 144 12.17 -4.94 5.86
C ILE A 144 12.38 -3.45 5.68
N SER A 145 13.53 -2.92 6.12
CA SER A 145 13.80 -1.49 6.26
C SER A 145 13.75 -0.68 4.97
N ASN A 146 13.97 -1.31 3.83
CA ASN A 146 13.89 -0.67 2.51
C ASN A 146 12.62 -1.07 1.76
N GLU A 147 11.55 -1.39 2.49
CA GLU A 147 10.22 -1.53 1.92
C GLU A 147 9.81 -0.23 1.21
N HIS A 148 9.13 -0.36 0.08
CA HIS A 148 8.75 0.76 -0.74
C HIS A 148 7.47 0.50 -1.52
N CYS A 149 6.55 1.48 -1.47
CA CYS A 149 5.26 1.41 -2.14
C CYS A 149 5.26 2.33 -3.37
N MET A 150 4.89 1.78 -4.53
CA MET A 150 4.86 2.46 -5.83
C MET A 150 3.55 2.18 -6.56
N LEU A 151 3.27 2.94 -7.60
CA LEU A 151 2.10 2.74 -8.46
C LEU A 151 2.55 2.14 -9.81
N LEU A 152 2.25 0.88 -10.05
CA LEU A 152 2.45 0.21 -11.35
C LEU A 152 1.48 0.81 -12.37
N VAL A 153 2.00 1.31 -13.50
CA VAL A 153 1.24 2.05 -14.50
C VAL A 153 1.40 1.52 -15.92
N GLY A 154 2.34 0.63 -16.15
CA GLY A 154 2.59 0.08 -17.49
C GLY A 154 3.70 -0.96 -17.52
N TYR A 155 3.95 -1.49 -18.69
CA TYR A 155 5.01 -2.47 -18.93
C TYR A 155 5.39 -2.55 -20.40
N ASP A 156 6.56 -3.12 -20.70
CA ASP A 156 6.96 -3.61 -22.01
C ASP A 156 7.60 -5.01 -21.88
N GLU A 157 8.29 -5.49 -22.88
CA GLU A 157 8.92 -6.82 -22.88
C GLU A 157 10.04 -6.94 -21.82
N GLU A 158 10.70 -5.82 -21.48
CA GLU A 158 11.89 -5.80 -20.61
C GLU A 158 11.60 -5.25 -19.22
N ASN A 159 10.62 -4.33 -19.06
CA ASN A 159 10.42 -3.55 -17.86
C ASN A 159 8.96 -3.52 -17.39
N TYR A 160 8.79 -3.30 -16.07
CA TYR A 160 7.60 -2.75 -15.47
C TYR A 160 7.82 -1.25 -15.22
N TYR A 161 6.81 -0.43 -15.48
CA TYR A 161 6.85 1.02 -15.27
C TYR A 161 6.03 1.43 -14.06
N PHE A 162 6.67 2.19 -13.18
CA PHE A 162 6.04 2.69 -11.96
C PHE A 162 6.08 4.21 -11.90
N ASN A 163 5.03 4.82 -11.35
CA ASN A 163 5.15 6.11 -10.74
C ASN A 163 5.74 5.91 -9.34
N ASP A 164 7.02 6.22 -9.21
CA ASP A 164 7.81 6.03 -8.01
C ASP A 164 7.97 7.37 -7.26
N PRO A 165 7.44 7.49 -6.02
CA PRO A 165 7.53 8.73 -5.26
C PRO A 165 8.91 8.98 -4.64
N HIS A 166 9.81 7.98 -4.64
CA HIS A 166 11.11 8.11 -3.99
C HIS A 166 12.03 9.10 -4.71
N ASN A 167 12.58 10.05 -3.95
CA ASN A 167 13.59 11.02 -4.43
C ASN A 167 13.25 11.74 -5.76
N GLY A 168 11.97 11.84 -6.12
CA GLY A 168 11.55 12.46 -7.38
C GLY A 168 11.80 11.58 -8.61
N ASN A 169 11.92 10.27 -8.47
CA ASN A 169 12.08 9.31 -9.57
C ASN A 169 10.98 9.45 -10.63
N GLY A 170 9.74 9.72 -10.22
CA GLY A 170 8.61 9.87 -11.13
C GLY A 170 8.33 8.59 -11.92
N LEU A 171 8.09 8.71 -13.24
CA LEU A 171 7.89 7.54 -14.10
C LEU A 171 9.22 6.83 -14.34
N THR A 172 9.38 5.65 -13.77
CA THR A 172 10.61 4.86 -13.81
C THR A 172 10.34 3.44 -14.25
N GLY A 173 11.16 2.95 -15.20
CA GLY A 173 11.17 1.55 -15.65
C GLY A 173 12.17 0.73 -14.84
N TYR A 174 11.72 -0.40 -14.31
CA TYR A 174 12.57 -1.39 -13.64
C TYR A 174 12.53 -2.72 -14.38
N PRO A 175 13.68 -3.40 -14.60
CA PRO A 175 13.71 -4.69 -15.29
C PRO A 175 12.81 -5.72 -14.63
N ARG A 176 12.09 -6.52 -15.43
CA ARG A 176 11.06 -7.44 -14.94
C ARG A 176 11.57 -8.44 -13.92
N GLU A 177 12.68 -9.10 -14.20
CA GLU A 177 13.26 -10.13 -13.32
C GLU A 177 13.55 -9.61 -11.91
N ILE A 178 14.24 -8.45 -11.81
CA ILE A 178 14.58 -7.89 -10.50
C ILE A 178 13.34 -7.37 -9.78
N THR A 179 12.40 -6.76 -10.49
CA THR A 179 11.15 -6.24 -9.93
C THR A 179 10.33 -7.36 -9.31
N GLU A 180 10.13 -8.46 -10.02
CA GLU A 180 9.41 -9.63 -9.49
C GLU A 180 10.11 -10.22 -8.24
N LYS A 181 11.44 -10.25 -8.26
CA LYS A 181 12.21 -10.74 -7.12
C LYS A 181 12.00 -9.84 -5.88
N ARG A 182 11.97 -8.52 -6.05
CA ARG A 182 11.74 -7.55 -4.96
C ARG A 182 10.28 -7.50 -4.52
N TYR A 183 9.35 -7.66 -5.44
CA TYR A 183 7.93 -7.83 -5.15
C TYR A 183 7.67 -9.07 -4.28
N ARG A 184 8.28 -10.21 -4.62
CA ARG A 184 8.21 -11.43 -3.78
C ARG A 184 8.83 -11.21 -2.39
N ALA A 185 9.92 -10.46 -2.30
CA ALA A 185 10.56 -10.14 -1.02
C ALA A 185 9.66 -9.28 -0.10
N GLN A 186 8.71 -8.53 -0.69
CA GLN A 186 7.68 -7.77 0.02
C GLN A 186 6.33 -8.51 0.05
N HIS A 187 6.37 -9.84 0.12
CA HIS A 187 5.20 -10.72 0.25
C HIS A 187 4.20 -10.63 -0.90
N MET A 188 4.63 -10.16 -2.07
CA MET A 188 3.79 -9.96 -3.25
C MET A 188 2.56 -9.08 -2.94
N GLN A 189 2.76 -7.99 -2.21
CA GLN A 189 1.68 -7.11 -1.81
C GLN A 189 1.27 -6.18 -2.94
N ALA A 190 -0.03 -6.16 -3.22
CA ALA A 190 -0.61 -5.26 -4.20
C ALA A 190 -2.06 -4.89 -3.83
N VAL A 191 -2.48 -3.71 -4.31
CA VAL A 191 -3.87 -3.26 -4.22
C VAL A 191 -4.32 -2.84 -5.61
N GLY A 192 -5.32 -3.55 -6.13
CA GLY A 192 -6.05 -3.18 -7.33
C GLY A 192 -7.32 -2.39 -7.01
N VAL A 193 -7.86 -1.69 -8.00
CA VAL A 193 -9.17 -1.04 -7.91
C VAL A 193 -10.02 -1.49 -9.08
N ILE A 194 -11.27 -1.86 -8.81
CA ILE A 194 -12.25 -2.20 -9.83
C ILE A 194 -13.40 -1.18 -9.80
N ASN A 195 -13.98 -0.92 -10.98
CA ASN A 195 -15.25 -0.21 -11.06
C ASN A 195 -16.39 -1.24 -10.94
N ALA A 196 -17.10 -1.22 -9.81
CA ALA A 196 -18.18 -2.18 -9.52
C ALA A 196 -19.42 -2.00 -10.43
N SER A 197 -19.48 -0.89 -11.17
CA SER A 197 -20.56 -0.65 -12.18
C SER A 197 -20.25 -1.30 -13.53
N SER A 198 -19.00 -1.69 -13.78
CA SER A 198 -18.59 -2.42 -14.99
C SER A 198 -18.68 -3.91 -14.69
N SER A 199 -19.76 -4.56 -15.11
CA SER A 199 -19.81 -6.02 -15.18
C SER A 199 -18.63 -6.50 -16.03
N LEU A 200 -17.76 -7.33 -15.46
CA LEU A 200 -16.77 -8.10 -16.23
C LEU A 200 -17.43 -8.96 -17.26
#